data_d739f91b480b34ff9f28c0c96d81aab6
#
_entry.id   d739f91b480b34ff9f28c0c96d81aab6
#
_cell.length_a   1.000
_cell.length_b   1.000
_cell.length_c   1.000
_cell.angle_alpha   90.00
_cell.angle_beta   90.00
_cell.angle_gamma   90.00
#
_symmetry.space_group_name_H-M   'P 1'
#
loop_
_entity.id
_entity.type
_entity.pdbx_description
1 polymer ?
#
loop_
_entity_poly.entity_id
_entity_poly.type
_entity_poly.pdbx_seq_one_letter_code
_entity_poly.pdbx_strand_id
1 'polypeptide(L)'
;MAARRVEFLPFSKPSISESDIAAVAAVLRSGWITTGSRNAEFEAAFCSYTGAKHSVSVASATGGMHIVLKALGIGPGDEVITPSMTWVSTVNLIVLAGATPVFADVDRDTLISTPNMLSEKITNKTRAIIPVHFAGAPADILPLRRMASDIGVPLIEDAAHAVGTEYMGRRVGSDGTAIFSFHPIKNITTGEGGMICSDDAKLVERLRQLKFHGLGVDAFDRQTQGRSPQAEVLEPGYKYNLTDISAVLGIGQLARVEEFNRKRTELAKLYLERLSAVDEILPLSAPLYTMKHTWHLFIVRLDTDKAGMDRDAFMAGLKERNIGTGLHFRAVHLQKYYREKMGMKRGMLPSTEWNSDRICSLPLFPDMTADDVKDVVAAIKDVLKKN
;
A
#
# COMPACT_ATOMS: atom_id res chain seq x y z
N MET A 1 -5.64 24.25 -29.80
CA MET A 1 -5.19 22.94 -29.28
C MET A 1 -4.12 23.22 -28.24
N ALA A 2 -4.25 22.70 -27.01
CA ALA A 2 -3.13 22.74 -26.07
C ALA A 2 -1.95 21.98 -26.68
N ALA A 3 -0.72 22.50 -26.51
CA ALA A 3 0.47 21.84 -27.05
C ALA A 3 0.57 20.44 -26.44
N ARG A 4 0.58 19.41 -27.29
CA ARG A 4 0.77 18.02 -26.86
C ARG A 4 2.16 17.91 -26.22
N ARG A 5 2.23 17.31 -25.02
CA ARG A 5 3.51 17.02 -24.39
C ARG A 5 4.38 16.15 -25.30
N VAL A 6 5.65 16.54 -25.48
CA VAL A 6 6.59 15.83 -26.37
C VAL A 6 7.04 14.52 -25.73
N GLU A 7 7.43 14.58 -24.43
CA GLU A 7 7.89 13.41 -23.69
C GLU A 7 6.78 12.76 -22.89
N PHE A 8 6.79 11.43 -22.78
CA PHE A 8 5.85 10.68 -21.97
C PHE A 8 6.08 10.96 -20.49
N LEU A 9 5.04 11.42 -19.79
CA LEU A 9 5.03 11.56 -18.33
C LEU A 9 4.52 10.25 -17.72
N PRO A 10 5.38 9.47 -17.03
CA PRO A 10 4.94 8.22 -16.43
C PRO A 10 3.97 8.48 -15.28
N PHE A 11 3.12 7.51 -14.98
CA PHE A 11 2.21 7.54 -13.83
C PHE A 11 2.97 7.72 -12.50
N SER A 12 4.11 7.05 -12.34
CA SER A 12 4.98 7.14 -11.17
C SER A 12 6.43 6.88 -11.56
N LYS A 13 7.36 7.50 -10.84
CA LYS A 13 8.80 7.29 -10.98
C LYS A 13 9.44 7.43 -9.60
N PRO A 14 10.30 6.47 -9.17
CA PRO A 14 11.05 6.63 -7.93
C PRO A 14 12.11 7.73 -8.08
N SER A 15 12.33 8.48 -7.00
CA SER A 15 13.40 9.50 -6.92
C SER A 15 14.64 8.86 -6.30
N ILE A 16 15.61 8.52 -7.12
CA ILE A 16 16.87 7.90 -6.70
C ILE A 16 17.98 8.96 -6.79
N SER A 17 18.72 9.14 -5.70
CA SER A 17 19.82 10.07 -5.60
C SER A 17 21.17 9.40 -5.85
N GLU A 18 22.20 10.18 -6.16
CA GLU A 18 23.57 9.68 -6.26
C GLU A 18 24.07 9.07 -4.94
N SER A 19 23.59 9.57 -3.79
CA SER A 19 23.89 8.96 -2.48
C SER A 19 23.26 7.58 -2.32
N ASP A 20 22.05 7.35 -2.85
CA ASP A 20 21.43 6.02 -2.86
C ASP A 20 22.26 5.05 -3.72
N ILE A 21 22.70 5.50 -4.91
CA ILE A 21 23.52 4.70 -5.82
C ILE A 21 24.86 4.35 -5.16
N ALA A 22 25.52 5.33 -4.55
CA ALA A 22 26.80 5.12 -3.86
C ALA A 22 26.67 4.14 -2.68
N ALA A 23 25.58 4.23 -1.90
CA ALA A 23 25.31 3.33 -0.78
C ALA A 23 25.08 1.88 -1.24
N VAL A 24 24.31 1.67 -2.30
CA VAL A 24 24.11 0.35 -2.93
C VAL A 24 25.45 -0.20 -3.46
N ALA A 25 26.25 0.63 -4.15
CA ALA A 25 27.56 0.24 -4.64
C ALA A 25 28.52 -0.18 -3.50
N ALA A 26 28.46 0.50 -2.36
CA ALA A 26 29.25 0.13 -1.16
C ALA A 26 28.86 -1.25 -0.61
N VAL A 27 27.56 -1.57 -0.54
CA VAL A 27 27.08 -2.90 -0.16
C VAL A 27 27.57 -3.97 -1.13
N LEU A 28 27.51 -3.73 -2.44
CA LEU A 28 28.02 -4.66 -3.45
C LEU A 28 29.55 -4.91 -3.28
N ARG A 29 30.32 -3.86 -3.01
CA ARG A 29 31.78 -3.97 -2.78
C ARG A 29 32.13 -4.69 -1.49
N SER A 30 31.27 -4.64 -0.48
CA SER A 30 31.50 -5.36 0.79
C SER A 30 31.46 -6.88 0.65
N GLY A 31 30.82 -7.39 -0.42
CA GLY A 31 30.59 -8.82 -0.63
C GLY A 31 29.44 -9.39 0.21
N TRP A 32 28.89 -8.67 1.18
CA TRP A 32 27.73 -9.10 1.96
C TRP A 32 26.46 -8.47 1.38
N ILE A 33 25.76 -9.22 0.55
CA ILE A 33 24.61 -8.72 -0.25
C ILE A 33 23.26 -9.26 0.18
N THR A 34 23.21 -10.32 0.98
CA THR A 34 21.97 -10.91 1.56
C THR A 34 21.59 -10.17 2.84
N THR A 35 20.66 -10.73 3.63
CA THR A 35 20.26 -10.15 4.93
C THR A 35 21.47 -10.03 5.88
N GLY A 36 21.66 -8.85 6.43
CA GLY A 36 22.78 -8.56 7.33
C GLY A 36 22.55 -7.27 8.15
N SER A 37 23.62 -6.57 8.46
CA SER A 37 23.60 -5.37 9.32
C SER A 37 22.75 -4.24 8.77
N ARG A 38 22.67 -4.07 7.43
CA ARG A 38 21.85 -3.02 6.82
C ARG A 38 20.34 -3.27 7.00
N ASN A 39 19.93 -4.53 7.06
CA ASN A 39 18.56 -4.87 7.42
C ASN A 39 18.22 -4.45 8.85
N ALA A 40 19.09 -4.76 9.82
CA ALA A 40 18.89 -4.36 11.21
C ALA A 40 18.85 -2.82 11.35
N GLU A 41 19.74 -2.11 10.64
CA GLU A 41 19.75 -0.64 10.58
C GLU A 41 18.45 -0.08 9.99
N PHE A 42 17.95 -0.65 8.89
CA PHE A 42 16.70 -0.23 8.27
C PHE A 42 15.49 -0.49 9.18
N GLU A 43 15.42 -1.67 9.82
CA GLU A 43 14.38 -1.98 10.81
C GLU A 43 14.39 -0.96 11.96
N ALA A 44 15.57 -0.68 12.55
CA ALA A 44 15.72 0.29 13.63
C ALA A 44 15.32 1.73 13.19
N ALA A 45 15.76 2.16 12.00
CA ALA A 45 15.41 3.45 11.44
C ALA A 45 13.90 3.57 11.20
N PHE A 46 13.24 2.49 10.73
CA PHE A 46 11.80 2.48 10.49
C PHE A 46 11.00 2.51 11.81
N CYS A 47 11.45 1.78 12.86
CA CYS A 47 10.89 1.91 14.21
C CYS A 47 11.01 3.35 14.74
N SER A 48 12.18 3.95 14.62
CA SER A 48 12.39 5.35 15.05
C SER A 48 11.50 6.33 14.29
N TYR A 49 11.32 6.11 12.98
CA TYR A 49 10.49 6.96 12.14
C TYR A 49 9.00 6.81 12.48
N THR A 50 8.48 5.60 12.59
CA THR A 50 7.04 5.36 12.82
C THR A 50 6.64 5.48 14.29
N GLY A 51 7.55 5.25 15.22
CA GLY A 51 7.27 5.08 16.64
C GLY A 51 6.85 3.65 17.01
N ALA A 52 6.99 2.69 16.09
CA ALA A 52 6.71 1.27 16.33
C ALA A 52 7.66 0.67 17.36
N LYS A 53 7.19 -0.30 18.17
CA LYS A 53 8.05 -1.04 19.09
C LYS A 53 8.99 -1.99 18.35
N HIS A 54 8.49 -2.64 17.31
CA HIS A 54 9.23 -3.60 16.52
C HIS A 54 8.92 -3.43 15.04
N SER A 55 9.92 -3.73 14.21
CA SER A 55 9.74 -3.87 12.77
C SER A 55 10.46 -5.10 12.23
N VAL A 56 9.93 -5.66 11.15
CA VAL A 56 10.46 -6.82 10.46
C VAL A 56 10.46 -6.55 8.97
N SER A 57 11.65 -6.41 8.38
CA SER A 57 11.83 -6.22 6.94
C SER A 57 11.55 -7.52 6.17
N VAL A 58 10.86 -7.40 5.05
CA VAL A 58 10.45 -8.52 4.20
C VAL A 58 10.63 -8.18 2.71
N ALA A 59 10.74 -9.22 1.87
CA ALA A 59 10.94 -9.08 0.43
C ALA A 59 9.78 -8.37 -0.31
N SER A 60 8.59 -8.29 0.29
CA SER A 60 7.44 -7.53 -0.22
C SER A 60 6.37 -7.40 0.86
N ALA A 61 5.47 -6.41 0.75
CA ALA A 61 4.28 -6.33 1.60
C ALA A 61 3.41 -7.58 1.47
N THR A 62 3.32 -8.15 0.27
CA THR A 62 2.59 -9.42 0.03
C THR A 62 3.19 -10.55 0.86
N GLY A 63 4.52 -10.73 0.87
CA GLY A 63 5.19 -11.71 1.73
C GLY A 63 4.97 -11.42 3.21
N GLY A 64 4.98 -10.14 3.61
CA GLY A 64 4.66 -9.70 4.97
C GLY A 64 3.24 -10.09 5.40
N MET A 65 2.24 -9.77 4.59
CA MET A 65 0.84 -10.16 4.86
C MET A 65 0.69 -11.68 4.96
N HIS A 66 1.34 -12.43 4.07
CA HIS A 66 1.30 -13.89 4.09
C HIS A 66 1.79 -14.48 5.41
N ILE A 67 2.98 -14.06 5.88
CA ILE A 67 3.51 -14.59 7.13
C ILE A 67 2.75 -14.08 8.36
N VAL A 68 2.13 -12.90 8.31
CA VAL A 68 1.25 -12.41 9.38
C VAL A 68 0.00 -13.29 9.48
N LEU A 69 -0.69 -13.56 8.37
CA LEU A 69 -1.85 -14.47 8.36
C LEU A 69 -1.47 -15.87 8.85
N LYS A 70 -0.32 -16.40 8.39
CA LYS A 70 0.21 -17.69 8.85
C LYS A 70 0.53 -17.69 10.34
N ALA A 71 1.19 -16.64 10.85
CA ALA A 71 1.54 -16.50 12.26
C ALA A 71 0.31 -16.39 13.17
N LEU A 72 -0.77 -15.80 12.69
CA LEU A 72 -2.04 -15.69 13.40
C LEU A 72 -2.89 -16.97 13.32
N GLY A 73 -2.44 -17.99 12.56
CA GLY A 73 -3.14 -19.25 12.41
C GLY A 73 -4.39 -19.18 11.54
N ILE A 74 -4.51 -18.15 10.69
CA ILE A 74 -5.66 -18.00 9.77
C ILE A 74 -5.66 -19.16 8.77
N GLY A 75 -6.82 -19.82 8.62
CA GLY A 75 -6.93 -21.02 7.82
C GLY A 75 -8.37 -21.42 7.44
N PRO A 76 -8.58 -22.70 7.05
CA PRO A 76 -9.89 -23.18 6.62
C PRO A 76 -10.98 -23.02 7.68
N GLY A 77 -12.12 -22.47 7.27
CA GLY A 77 -13.25 -22.18 8.15
C GLY A 77 -13.26 -20.76 8.74
N ASP A 78 -12.14 -20.05 8.66
CA ASP A 78 -12.03 -18.67 9.12
C ASP A 78 -12.55 -17.68 8.08
N GLU A 79 -13.07 -16.56 8.56
CA GLU A 79 -13.44 -15.40 7.75
C GLU A 79 -12.54 -14.22 8.07
N VAL A 80 -12.06 -13.52 7.02
CA VAL A 80 -11.26 -12.32 7.13
C VAL A 80 -11.97 -11.16 6.43
N ILE A 81 -12.28 -10.11 7.19
CA ILE A 81 -12.99 -8.94 6.68
C ILE A 81 -11.99 -7.96 6.08
N THR A 82 -12.23 -7.51 4.85
CA THR A 82 -11.41 -6.50 4.15
C THR A 82 -12.24 -5.77 3.09
N PRO A 83 -11.90 -4.52 2.72
CA PRO A 83 -12.56 -3.87 1.59
C PRO A 83 -12.24 -4.58 0.26
N SER A 84 -13.19 -4.54 -0.67
CA SER A 84 -12.94 -4.98 -2.05
C SER A 84 -12.19 -3.95 -2.90
N MET A 85 -12.14 -2.68 -2.46
CA MET A 85 -11.34 -1.62 -3.06
C MET A 85 -9.91 -1.68 -2.49
N THR A 86 -9.16 -2.70 -2.90
CA THR A 86 -7.77 -2.95 -2.47
C THR A 86 -6.98 -3.62 -3.59
N TRP A 87 -5.67 -3.78 -3.38
CA TRP A 87 -4.86 -4.62 -4.25
C TRP A 87 -5.18 -6.11 -4.03
N VAL A 88 -5.17 -6.85 -5.11
CA VAL A 88 -5.58 -8.28 -5.11
C VAL A 88 -4.76 -9.16 -4.18
N SER A 89 -3.52 -8.76 -3.81
CA SER A 89 -2.62 -9.59 -3.00
C SER A 89 -3.24 -9.91 -1.63
N THR A 90 -3.80 -8.94 -0.92
CA THR A 90 -4.43 -9.15 0.39
C THR A 90 -5.52 -10.22 0.33
N VAL A 91 -6.41 -10.12 -0.66
CA VAL A 91 -7.52 -11.06 -0.82
C VAL A 91 -7.05 -12.44 -1.31
N ASN A 92 -6.08 -12.46 -2.26
CA ASN A 92 -5.46 -13.72 -2.71
C ASN A 92 -4.86 -14.49 -1.55
N LEU A 93 -4.18 -13.82 -0.61
CA LEU A 93 -3.53 -14.46 0.53
C LEU A 93 -4.55 -15.04 1.53
N ILE A 94 -5.70 -14.39 1.73
CA ILE A 94 -6.80 -14.95 2.53
C ILE A 94 -7.27 -16.27 1.92
N VAL A 95 -7.49 -16.29 0.59
CA VAL A 95 -7.91 -17.51 -0.12
C VAL A 95 -6.82 -18.58 -0.09
N LEU A 96 -5.54 -18.22 -0.29
CA LEU A 96 -4.41 -19.15 -0.24
C LEU A 96 -4.18 -19.74 1.15
N ALA A 97 -4.54 -19.01 2.22
CA ALA A 97 -4.57 -19.54 3.57
C ALA A 97 -5.72 -20.56 3.80
N GLY A 98 -6.65 -20.70 2.85
CA GLY A 98 -7.86 -21.53 2.97
C GLY A 98 -9.02 -20.82 3.67
N ALA A 99 -8.85 -19.55 4.04
CA ALA A 99 -9.87 -18.72 4.67
C ALA A 99 -10.81 -18.07 3.63
N THR A 100 -11.93 -17.55 4.10
CA THR A 100 -12.92 -16.87 3.27
C THR A 100 -12.77 -15.35 3.39
N PRO A 101 -12.50 -14.61 2.30
CA PRO A 101 -12.55 -13.16 2.32
C PRO A 101 -14.01 -12.68 2.41
N VAL A 102 -14.28 -11.84 3.41
CA VAL A 102 -15.58 -11.19 3.59
C VAL A 102 -15.44 -9.73 3.22
N PHE A 103 -16.09 -9.33 2.14
CA PHE A 103 -15.91 -7.99 1.59
C PHE A 103 -16.81 -6.95 2.26
N ALA A 104 -16.21 -5.86 2.71
CA ALA A 104 -16.89 -4.63 3.06
C ALA A 104 -16.90 -3.66 1.88
N ASP A 105 -17.94 -2.80 1.81
CA ASP A 105 -17.96 -1.67 0.89
C ASP A 105 -17.06 -0.54 1.40
N VAL A 106 -16.91 0.50 0.61
CA VAL A 106 -16.17 1.72 0.96
C VAL A 106 -17.08 2.94 0.92
N ASP A 107 -16.73 3.97 1.65
CA ASP A 107 -17.31 5.28 1.47
C ASP A 107 -17.04 5.76 0.04
N ARG A 108 -18.07 6.30 -0.62
CA ARG A 108 -18.04 6.62 -2.04
C ARG A 108 -17.03 7.70 -2.40
N ASP A 109 -16.77 8.62 -1.48
CA ASP A 109 -15.99 9.82 -1.76
C ASP A 109 -14.56 9.74 -1.24
N THR A 110 -14.30 8.97 -0.19
CA THR A 110 -12.96 8.76 0.37
C THR A 110 -12.31 7.45 -0.06
N LEU A 111 -13.08 6.44 -0.52
CA LEU A 111 -12.68 5.07 -0.81
C LEU A 111 -12.13 4.30 0.41
N ILE A 112 -12.44 4.75 1.60
CA ILE A 112 -12.09 4.10 2.86
C ILE A 112 -13.33 3.41 3.44
N SER A 113 -13.19 2.15 3.88
CA SER A 113 -14.28 1.49 4.63
C SER A 113 -14.41 2.11 6.01
N THR A 114 -15.63 2.50 6.36
CA THR A 114 -15.94 3.02 7.69
C THR A 114 -16.01 1.89 8.72
N PRO A 115 -15.86 2.18 10.03
CA PRO A 115 -16.04 1.18 11.08
C PRO A 115 -17.39 0.46 10.99
N ASN A 116 -18.47 1.16 10.67
CA ASN A 116 -19.81 0.57 10.53
C ASN A 116 -19.86 -0.44 9.36
N MET A 117 -19.30 -0.10 8.20
CA MET A 117 -19.26 -0.99 7.03
C MET A 117 -18.51 -2.31 7.31
N LEU A 118 -17.46 -2.24 8.14
CA LEU A 118 -16.70 -3.42 8.54
C LEU A 118 -17.43 -4.20 9.63
N SER A 119 -18.05 -3.53 10.61
CA SER A 119 -18.79 -4.18 11.71
C SER A 119 -19.99 -4.98 11.24
N GLU A 120 -20.71 -4.51 10.22
CA GLU A 120 -21.83 -5.22 9.60
C GLU A 120 -21.45 -6.57 8.97
N LYS A 121 -20.16 -6.83 8.79
CA LYS A 121 -19.64 -8.06 8.19
C LYS A 121 -19.14 -9.06 9.23
N ILE A 122 -19.19 -8.72 10.51
CA ILE A 122 -18.73 -9.59 11.60
C ILE A 122 -19.67 -10.79 11.77
N THR A 123 -19.07 -11.98 11.84
CA THR A 123 -19.74 -13.23 12.16
C THR A 123 -18.98 -13.98 13.26
N ASN A 124 -19.51 -15.11 13.72
CA ASN A 124 -18.82 -16.00 14.67
C ASN A 124 -17.58 -16.70 14.06
N LYS A 125 -17.39 -16.62 12.74
CA LYS A 125 -16.22 -17.13 12.01
C LYS A 125 -15.16 -16.07 11.76
N THR A 126 -15.42 -14.80 12.04
CA THR A 126 -14.45 -13.72 11.86
C THR A 126 -13.22 -13.99 12.72
N ARG A 127 -12.04 -13.99 12.11
CA ARG A 127 -10.73 -14.22 12.76
C ARG A 127 -9.71 -13.12 12.55
N ALA A 128 -9.94 -12.23 11.60
CA ALA A 128 -9.13 -11.02 11.41
C ALA A 128 -9.92 -9.96 10.66
N ILE A 129 -9.50 -8.70 10.84
CA ILE A 129 -10.00 -7.55 10.08
C ILE A 129 -8.79 -6.85 9.46
N ILE A 130 -8.85 -6.59 8.14
CA ILE A 130 -7.77 -5.93 7.39
C ILE A 130 -8.30 -4.64 6.75
N PRO A 131 -8.30 -3.51 7.46
CA PRO A 131 -8.58 -2.21 6.86
C PRO A 131 -7.42 -1.78 5.96
N VAL A 132 -7.72 -0.92 4.99
CA VAL A 132 -6.75 -0.38 4.04
C VAL A 132 -6.61 1.12 4.22
N HIS A 133 -5.39 1.61 4.40
CA HIS A 133 -5.06 3.03 4.31
C HIS A 133 -4.93 3.40 2.83
N PHE A 134 -6.01 3.93 2.27
CA PHE A 134 -6.13 4.07 0.82
C PHE A 134 -5.48 5.36 0.29
N ALA A 135 -4.71 5.27 -0.79
CA ALA A 135 -4.09 6.40 -1.49
C ALA A 135 -3.18 7.31 -0.64
N GLY A 136 -2.87 6.94 0.60
CA GLY A 136 -2.11 7.74 1.57
C GLY A 136 -2.96 8.43 2.63
N ALA A 137 -4.28 8.22 2.62
CA ALA A 137 -5.19 8.60 3.71
C ALA A 137 -5.37 7.42 4.69
N PRO A 138 -5.37 7.64 6.01
CA PRO A 138 -5.56 6.57 6.99
C PRO A 138 -7.02 6.13 7.06
N ALA A 139 -7.27 4.87 7.38
CA ALA A 139 -8.57 4.41 7.88
C ALA A 139 -8.83 4.96 9.30
N ASP A 140 -10.09 5.00 9.74
CA ASP A 140 -10.46 5.44 11.09
C ASP A 140 -10.11 4.35 12.13
N ILE A 141 -8.84 4.29 12.52
CA ILE A 141 -8.24 3.15 13.20
C ILE A 141 -8.69 3.00 14.66
N LEU A 142 -8.94 4.07 15.39
CA LEU A 142 -9.31 3.95 16.81
C LEU A 142 -10.64 3.20 17.04
N PRO A 143 -11.74 3.52 16.33
CA PRO A 143 -12.96 2.72 16.41
C PRO A 143 -12.76 1.29 15.93
N LEU A 144 -11.96 1.08 14.87
CA LEU A 144 -11.67 -0.26 14.34
C LEU A 144 -10.91 -1.14 15.34
N ARG A 145 -9.94 -0.58 16.06
CA ARG A 145 -9.20 -1.30 17.11
C ARG A 145 -10.10 -1.67 18.29
N ARG A 146 -10.99 -0.76 18.70
CA ARG A 146 -11.98 -1.07 19.75
C ARG A 146 -12.87 -2.22 19.30
N MET A 147 -13.46 -2.13 18.13
CA MET A 147 -14.31 -3.17 17.56
C MET A 147 -13.60 -4.54 17.48
N ALA A 148 -12.37 -4.57 16.97
CA ALA A 148 -11.59 -5.81 16.88
C ALA A 148 -11.25 -6.39 18.27
N SER A 149 -10.92 -5.53 19.24
CA SER A 149 -10.67 -5.90 20.64
C SER A 149 -11.93 -6.48 21.31
N ASP A 150 -13.09 -5.86 21.08
CA ASP A 150 -14.36 -6.28 21.69
C ASP A 150 -14.78 -7.69 21.28
N ILE A 151 -14.41 -8.10 20.06
CA ILE A 151 -14.67 -9.46 19.54
C ILE A 151 -13.44 -10.38 19.63
N GLY A 152 -12.31 -9.89 20.17
CA GLY A 152 -11.11 -10.71 20.39
C GLY A 152 -10.37 -11.15 19.14
N VAL A 153 -10.41 -10.36 18.04
CA VAL A 153 -9.71 -10.65 16.79
C VAL A 153 -8.61 -9.64 16.48
N PRO A 154 -7.52 -10.04 15.79
CA PRO A 154 -6.49 -9.13 15.35
C PRO A 154 -7.00 -8.14 14.29
N LEU A 155 -6.53 -6.89 14.39
CA LEU A 155 -6.61 -5.88 13.34
C LEU A 155 -5.25 -5.79 12.67
N ILE A 156 -5.19 -5.98 11.34
CA ILE A 156 -3.97 -5.93 10.53
C ILE A 156 -4.12 -4.80 9.53
N GLU A 157 -3.37 -3.72 9.72
CA GLU A 157 -3.46 -2.54 8.87
C GLU A 157 -2.71 -2.76 7.56
N ASP A 158 -3.42 -2.78 6.41
CA ASP A 158 -2.76 -2.69 5.11
C ASP A 158 -2.32 -1.24 4.89
N ALA A 159 -1.07 -0.98 5.25
CA ALA A 159 -0.41 0.32 5.19
C ALA A 159 0.48 0.47 3.95
N ALA A 160 0.26 -0.36 2.91
CA ALA A 160 1.06 -0.35 1.68
C ALA A 160 1.10 1.02 0.97
N HIS A 161 0.17 1.94 1.28
CA HIS A 161 0.09 3.29 0.75
C HIS A 161 0.38 4.38 1.80
N ALA A 162 0.87 4.04 2.99
CA ALA A 162 0.76 4.93 4.15
C ALA A 162 2.08 5.28 4.85
N VAL A 163 3.24 5.19 4.17
CA VAL A 163 4.52 5.60 4.78
C VAL A 163 4.49 7.11 5.04
N GLY A 164 4.52 7.49 6.33
CA GLY A 164 4.44 8.88 6.80
C GLY A 164 3.03 9.43 6.95
N THR A 165 1.99 8.64 6.67
CA THR A 165 0.60 8.98 6.99
C THR A 165 0.42 9.09 8.50
N GLU A 166 -0.33 10.10 8.94
CA GLU A 166 -0.67 10.26 10.36
C GLU A 166 -2.18 10.20 10.56
N TYR A 167 -2.58 9.58 11.65
CA TYR A 167 -3.94 9.53 12.16
C TYR A 167 -3.97 10.07 13.59
N MET A 168 -4.77 11.11 13.87
CA MET A 168 -4.87 11.75 15.18
C MET A 168 -3.50 12.14 15.78
N GLY A 169 -2.59 12.65 14.94
CA GLY A 169 -1.26 13.10 15.33
C GLY A 169 -0.22 11.97 15.54
N ARG A 170 -0.57 10.71 15.27
CA ARG A 170 0.34 9.56 15.35
C ARG A 170 0.55 8.94 13.98
N ARG A 171 1.77 8.53 13.67
CA ARG A 171 2.05 7.85 12.40
C ARG A 171 1.40 6.48 12.36
N VAL A 172 0.87 6.11 11.18
CA VAL A 172 0.44 4.74 10.91
C VAL A 172 1.60 3.79 11.17
N GLY A 173 1.33 2.68 11.85
CA GLY A 173 2.32 1.70 12.28
C GLY A 173 2.99 2.03 13.62
N SER A 174 2.66 3.16 14.30
CA SER A 174 3.20 3.48 15.63
C SER A 174 2.72 2.53 16.72
N ASP A 175 1.61 1.86 16.50
CA ASP A 175 1.01 0.85 17.38
C ASP A 175 0.20 -0.17 16.57
N GLY A 176 -0.14 -1.32 17.16
CA GLY A 176 -0.80 -2.43 16.50
C GLY A 176 0.09 -3.15 15.46
N THR A 177 -0.54 -3.79 14.47
CA THR A 177 0.19 -4.48 13.39
C THR A 177 -0.14 -3.83 12.05
N ALA A 178 0.88 -3.27 11.39
CA ALA A 178 0.76 -2.58 10.10
C ALA A 178 1.81 -3.11 9.10
N ILE A 179 1.42 -3.21 7.81
CA ILE A 179 2.27 -3.76 6.76
C ILE A 179 2.46 -2.73 5.66
N PHE A 180 3.71 -2.33 5.44
CA PHE A 180 4.13 -1.32 4.46
C PHE A 180 4.74 -1.96 3.22
N SER A 181 4.63 -1.27 2.08
CA SER A 181 5.23 -1.68 0.81
C SER A 181 6.29 -0.68 0.36
N PHE A 182 7.37 -1.21 -0.21
CA PHE A 182 8.45 -0.43 -0.81
C PHE A 182 8.64 -0.77 -2.30
N HIS A 183 7.56 -1.17 -2.98
CA HIS A 183 7.52 -1.30 -4.43
C HIS A 183 7.86 0.04 -5.10
N PRO A 184 8.46 0.12 -6.30
CA PRO A 184 8.94 1.36 -6.93
C PRO A 184 7.94 2.50 -7.05
N ILE A 185 6.64 2.21 -7.14
CA ILE A 185 5.60 3.26 -7.19
C ILE A 185 5.25 3.88 -5.84
N LYS A 186 5.72 3.29 -4.70
CA LYS A 186 5.36 3.75 -3.36
C LYS A 186 6.07 5.05 -2.97
N ASN A 187 5.72 5.61 -1.81
CA ASN A 187 6.29 6.87 -1.35
C ASN A 187 7.80 6.79 -1.13
N ILE A 188 8.30 5.61 -0.75
CA ILE A 188 9.72 5.23 -0.75
C ILE A 188 9.87 3.86 -1.38
N THR A 189 11.05 3.51 -1.86
CA THR A 189 11.30 2.22 -2.50
C THR A 189 12.58 1.55 -2.04
N THR A 190 12.56 0.21 -2.10
CA THR A 190 13.76 -0.66 -1.98
C THR A 190 13.98 -1.50 -3.25
N GLY A 191 13.37 -1.10 -4.39
CA GLY A 191 13.19 -1.93 -5.57
C GLY A 191 11.99 -2.86 -5.39
N GLU A 192 12.12 -3.86 -4.58
CA GLU A 192 11.05 -4.66 -3.97
C GLU A 192 11.31 -4.73 -2.47
N GLY A 193 10.25 -4.75 -1.66
CA GLY A 193 10.36 -4.84 -0.22
C GLY A 193 9.07 -4.50 0.51
N GLY A 194 9.11 -4.72 1.81
CA GLY A 194 8.06 -4.35 2.75
C GLY A 194 8.59 -4.30 4.18
N MET A 195 7.75 -3.79 5.07
CA MET A 195 8.03 -3.75 6.50
C MET A 195 6.76 -4.11 7.27
N ILE A 196 6.89 -4.96 8.28
CA ILE A 196 5.84 -5.23 9.24
C ILE A 196 6.21 -4.49 10.52
N CYS A 197 5.36 -3.59 10.99
CA CYS A 197 5.44 -3.01 12.33
C CYS A 197 4.50 -3.75 13.26
N SER A 198 4.89 -4.00 14.50
CA SER A 198 4.00 -4.60 15.51
C SER A 198 4.41 -4.26 16.94
N ASP A 199 3.42 -4.23 17.84
CA ASP A 199 3.63 -4.13 19.29
C ASP A 199 3.80 -5.50 19.95
N ASP A 200 3.41 -6.57 19.28
CA ASP A 200 3.43 -7.94 19.80
C ASP A 200 4.79 -8.60 19.56
N ALA A 201 5.63 -8.65 20.59
CA ALA A 201 6.96 -9.25 20.53
C ALA A 201 6.91 -10.75 20.16
N LYS A 202 5.88 -11.49 20.58
CA LYS A 202 5.75 -12.93 20.25
C LYS A 202 5.41 -13.11 18.77
N LEU A 203 4.53 -12.28 18.24
CA LEU A 203 4.24 -12.26 16.82
C LEU A 203 5.51 -11.93 16.03
N VAL A 204 6.25 -10.91 16.42
CA VAL A 204 7.49 -10.48 15.76
C VAL A 204 8.55 -11.60 15.74
N GLU A 205 8.75 -12.32 16.84
CA GLU A 205 9.66 -13.46 16.90
C GLU A 205 9.26 -14.53 15.88
N ARG A 206 7.98 -14.90 15.85
CA ARG A 206 7.45 -15.89 14.89
C ARG A 206 7.58 -15.40 13.44
N LEU A 207 7.34 -14.11 13.17
CA LEU A 207 7.53 -13.54 11.82
C LEU A 207 9.00 -13.62 11.37
N ARG A 208 9.98 -13.40 12.26
CA ARG A 208 11.40 -13.54 11.97
C ARG A 208 11.78 -14.97 11.58
N GLN A 209 11.19 -15.96 12.24
CA GLN A 209 11.33 -17.38 11.89
C GLN A 209 10.68 -17.67 10.53
N LEU A 210 9.41 -17.33 10.37
CA LEU A 210 8.63 -17.62 9.15
C LEU A 210 9.21 -16.97 7.90
N LYS A 211 9.76 -15.76 7.98
CA LYS A 211 10.36 -15.09 6.81
C LYS A 211 11.63 -15.79 6.31
N PHE A 212 12.24 -16.65 7.13
CA PHE A 212 13.49 -17.35 6.80
C PHE A 212 13.41 -18.84 7.12
N HIS A 213 12.64 -19.58 6.30
CA HIS A 213 12.53 -21.05 6.32
C HIS A 213 12.00 -21.66 7.62
N GLY A 214 11.49 -20.89 8.57
CA GLY A 214 11.10 -21.37 9.89
C GLY A 214 12.28 -21.70 10.82
N LEU A 215 13.47 -21.18 10.49
CA LEU A 215 14.67 -21.36 11.31
C LEU A 215 14.67 -20.40 12.51
N GLY A 216 15.16 -20.87 13.64
CA GLY A 216 15.26 -20.07 14.86
C GLY A 216 16.35 -18.99 14.85
N VAL A 217 17.16 -18.91 13.78
CA VAL A 217 18.26 -17.95 13.59
C VAL A 217 18.40 -17.57 12.13
N ASP A 218 18.72 -16.31 11.84
CA ASP A 218 18.94 -15.85 10.47
C ASP A 218 20.38 -16.16 9.98
N ALA A 219 20.65 -15.87 8.70
CA ALA A 219 21.93 -16.15 8.07
C ALA A 219 23.08 -15.32 8.67
N PHE A 220 22.81 -14.07 9.09
CA PHE A 220 23.79 -13.16 9.67
C PHE A 220 24.18 -13.61 11.09
N ASP A 221 23.19 -13.95 11.92
CA ASP A 221 23.43 -14.49 13.26
C ASP A 221 24.28 -15.76 13.23
N ARG A 222 24.06 -16.64 12.26
CA ARG A 222 24.85 -17.86 12.11
C ARG A 222 26.31 -17.58 11.81
N GLN A 223 26.63 -16.55 11.04
CA GLN A 223 27.98 -16.22 10.65
C GLN A 223 28.72 -15.38 11.71
N THR A 224 28.03 -14.47 12.39
CA THR A 224 28.67 -13.48 13.27
C THR A 224 28.71 -13.89 14.73
N GLN A 225 27.79 -14.74 15.20
CA GLN A 225 27.66 -15.10 16.61
C GLN A 225 28.28 -16.48 16.95
N GLY A 226 28.96 -17.11 15.99
CA GLY A 226 29.59 -18.44 16.21
C GLY A 226 28.59 -19.55 16.53
N ARG A 227 27.29 -19.31 16.23
CA ARG A 227 26.23 -20.31 16.47
C ARG A 227 26.41 -21.50 15.53
N SER A 228 26.00 -22.67 16.01
CA SER A 228 26.06 -23.91 15.24
C SER A 228 25.49 -23.72 13.84
N PRO A 229 26.19 -24.17 12.78
CA PRO A 229 25.62 -24.19 11.43
C PRO A 229 24.35 -25.05 11.31
N GLN A 230 24.03 -25.85 12.32
CA GLN A 230 22.83 -26.68 12.40
C GLN A 230 21.68 -25.90 13.09
N ALA A 231 21.05 -24.99 12.37
CA ALA A 231 19.80 -24.39 12.83
C ALA A 231 18.64 -25.37 12.56
N GLU A 232 17.83 -25.63 13.58
CA GLU A 232 16.64 -26.47 13.44
C GLU A 232 15.47 -25.71 12.81
N VAL A 233 14.70 -26.38 11.97
CA VAL A 233 13.42 -25.90 11.47
C VAL A 233 12.39 -26.08 12.58
N LEU A 234 11.90 -24.97 13.14
CA LEU A 234 10.90 -24.98 14.21
C LEU A 234 9.48 -25.17 13.64
N GLU A 235 9.20 -24.61 12.47
CA GLU A 235 8.01 -24.84 11.67
C GLU A 235 8.33 -24.57 10.18
N PRO A 236 7.57 -25.13 9.22
CA PRO A 236 7.78 -24.80 7.81
C PRO A 236 7.55 -23.30 7.55
N GLY A 237 8.61 -22.62 7.11
CA GLY A 237 8.60 -21.19 6.80
C GLY A 237 8.86 -20.91 5.32
N TYR A 238 9.03 -19.63 5.01
CA TYR A 238 9.14 -19.10 3.66
C TYR A 238 10.49 -18.43 3.44
N LYS A 239 10.77 -17.99 2.23
CA LYS A 239 11.96 -17.22 1.87
C LYS A 239 11.54 -15.78 1.52
N TYR A 240 11.28 -14.95 2.53
CA TYR A 240 10.79 -13.57 2.41
C TYR A 240 11.71 -12.55 3.09
N ASN A 241 12.94 -12.91 3.39
CA ASN A 241 13.92 -11.98 3.94
C ASN A 241 14.29 -10.90 2.91
N LEU A 242 14.49 -9.66 3.37
CA LEU A 242 15.00 -8.56 2.57
C LEU A 242 16.54 -8.66 2.45
N THR A 243 17.11 -8.20 1.34
CA THR A 243 18.58 -8.15 1.15
C THR A 243 19.17 -6.86 1.71
N ASP A 244 20.46 -6.84 2.05
CA ASP A 244 21.14 -5.61 2.44
C ASP A 244 21.26 -4.59 1.29
N ILE A 245 21.28 -5.06 0.04
CA ILE A 245 21.18 -4.19 -1.15
C ILE A 245 19.89 -3.37 -1.11
N SER A 246 18.76 -4.02 -0.85
CA SER A 246 17.46 -3.37 -0.75
C SER A 246 17.33 -2.52 0.51
N ALA A 247 17.84 -3.02 1.63
CA ALA A 247 17.76 -2.32 2.92
C ALA A 247 18.52 -1.00 2.90
N VAL A 248 19.73 -0.94 2.33
CA VAL A 248 20.51 0.30 2.26
C VAL A 248 19.84 1.36 1.39
N LEU A 249 19.19 0.94 0.29
CA LEU A 249 18.35 1.85 -0.50
C LEU A 249 17.18 2.38 0.35
N GLY A 250 16.52 1.51 1.09
CA GLY A 250 15.43 1.87 2.00
C GLY A 250 15.83 2.90 3.06
N ILE A 251 17.04 2.80 3.62
CA ILE A 251 17.57 3.77 4.59
C ILE A 251 17.69 5.16 3.95
N GLY A 252 18.30 5.28 2.76
CA GLY A 252 18.44 6.54 2.04
C GLY A 252 17.08 7.14 1.64
N GLN A 253 16.16 6.31 1.19
CA GLN A 253 14.79 6.71 0.85
C GLN A 253 14.00 7.18 2.07
N LEU A 254 14.10 6.47 3.21
CA LEU A 254 13.43 6.82 4.46
C LEU A 254 13.91 8.17 5.00
N ALA A 255 15.20 8.47 4.89
CA ALA A 255 15.75 9.76 5.29
C ALA A 255 15.14 10.96 4.52
N ARG A 256 14.59 10.73 3.33
CA ARG A 256 13.98 11.77 2.47
C ARG A 256 12.44 11.69 2.39
N VAL A 257 11.82 10.78 3.12
CA VAL A 257 10.37 10.53 3.00
C VAL A 257 9.51 11.76 3.29
N GLU A 258 9.89 12.59 4.27
CA GLU A 258 9.16 13.82 4.59
C GLU A 258 9.25 14.85 3.45
N GLU A 259 10.39 14.96 2.80
CA GLU A 259 10.56 15.78 1.59
C GLU A 259 9.65 15.27 0.46
N PHE A 260 9.65 13.95 0.21
CA PHE A 260 8.82 13.36 -0.82
C PHE A 260 7.32 13.58 -0.56
N ASN A 261 6.88 13.38 0.68
CA ASN A 261 5.48 13.59 1.06
C ASN A 261 5.07 15.07 0.99
N ARG A 262 5.98 16.00 1.32
CA ARG A 262 5.75 17.44 1.15
C ARG A 262 5.56 17.80 -0.32
N LYS A 263 6.47 17.37 -1.21
CA LYS A 263 6.38 17.60 -2.67
C LYS A 263 5.09 17.01 -3.25
N ARG A 264 4.71 15.78 -2.88
CA ARG A 264 3.43 15.16 -3.28
C ARG A 264 2.23 16.00 -2.82
N THR A 265 2.28 16.52 -1.61
CA THR A 265 1.20 17.38 -1.06
C THR A 265 1.07 18.68 -1.85
N GLU A 266 2.18 19.32 -2.21
CA GLU A 266 2.19 20.54 -3.02
C GLU A 266 1.60 20.32 -4.41
N LEU A 267 2.02 19.24 -5.09
CA LEU A 267 1.47 18.84 -6.38
C LEU A 267 -0.02 18.47 -6.31
N ALA A 268 -0.43 17.75 -5.26
CA ALA A 268 -1.82 17.39 -5.05
C ALA A 268 -2.72 18.62 -4.83
N LYS A 269 -2.27 19.60 -4.05
CA LYS A 269 -2.97 20.89 -3.90
C LYS A 269 -3.14 21.61 -5.23
N LEU A 270 -2.10 21.62 -6.06
CA LEU A 270 -2.15 22.23 -7.38
C LEU A 270 -3.15 21.51 -8.32
N TYR A 271 -3.23 20.17 -8.25
CA TYR A 271 -4.24 19.40 -8.96
C TYR A 271 -5.65 19.77 -8.50
N LEU A 272 -5.90 19.79 -7.18
CA LEU A 272 -7.20 20.13 -6.61
C LEU A 272 -7.66 21.54 -7.06
N GLU A 273 -6.77 22.52 -6.99
CA GLU A 273 -7.04 23.89 -7.44
C GLU A 273 -7.41 23.92 -8.93
N ARG A 274 -6.60 23.29 -9.79
CA ARG A 274 -6.78 23.37 -11.25
C ARG A 274 -7.92 22.53 -11.79
N LEU A 275 -8.30 21.46 -11.09
CA LEU A 275 -9.41 20.58 -11.45
C LEU A 275 -10.75 21.05 -10.88
N SER A 276 -10.79 22.05 -9.98
CA SER A 276 -12.01 22.56 -9.37
C SER A 276 -13.03 23.13 -10.38
N ALA A 277 -12.58 23.51 -11.57
CA ALA A 277 -13.42 24.01 -12.67
C ALA A 277 -13.65 22.96 -13.79
N VAL A 278 -13.46 21.67 -13.50
CA VAL A 278 -13.67 20.56 -14.44
C VAL A 278 -14.70 19.62 -13.84
N ASP A 279 -15.98 19.88 -14.12
CA ASP A 279 -17.14 19.21 -13.49
C ASP A 279 -17.20 17.70 -13.76
N GLU A 280 -16.54 17.22 -14.81
CA GLU A 280 -16.46 15.81 -15.20
C GLU A 280 -15.46 15.03 -14.35
N ILE A 281 -14.61 15.73 -13.61
CA ILE A 281 -13.54 15.13 -12.81
C ILE A 281 -13.82 15.31 -11.31
N LEU A 282 -13.96 14.20 -10.61
CA LEU A 282 -14.31 14.15 -9.20
C LEU A 282 -13.11 13.65 -8.38
N PRO A 283 -12.26 14.51 -7.81
CA PRO A 283 -11.19 14.08 -6.88
C PRO A 283 -11.78 13.40 -5.64
N LEU A 284 -10.96 12.58 -4.95
CA LEU A 284 -11.37 12.03 -3.67
C LEU A 284 -11.50 13.13 -2.61
N SER A 285 -12.47 12.95 -1.73
CA SER A 285 -12.62 13.76 -0.52
C SER A 285 -11.64 13.31 0.56
N ALA A 286 -11.22 14.23 1.42
CA ALA A 286 -10.48 13.89 2.62
C ALA A 286 -11.43 13.36 3.70
N PRO A 287 -11.03 12.34 4.49
CA PRO A 287 -11.74 11.97 5.72
C PRO A 287 -11.90 13.15 6.68
N LEU A 288 -12.96 13.16 7.50
CA LEU A 288 -13.28 14.28 8.38
C LEU A 288 -12.49 14.29 9.69
N TYR A 289 -11.79 13.19 10.04
CA TYR A 289 -10.96 13.13 11.24
C TYR A 289 -9.58 13.74 11.00
N THR A 290 -8.90 14.12 12.08
CA THR A 290 -7.55 14.70 12.04
C THR A 290 -6.56 13.71 11.43
N MET A 291 -5.91 14.10 10.34
CA MET A 291 -4.93 13.26 9.64
C MET A 291 -3.89 14.08 8.88
N LYS A 292 -2.77 13.41 8.53
CA LYS A 292 -1.82 13.86 7.52
C LYS A 292 -1.86 12.90 6.35
N HIS A 293 -2.30 13.38 5.20
CA HIS A 293 -2.33 12.62 3.94
C HIS A 293 -0.96 12.63 3.27
N THR A 294 -0.43 11.47 2.87
CA THR A 294 0.88 11.39 2.20
C THR A 294 0.81 11.35 0.68
N TRP A 295 -0.40 11.39 0.13
CA TRP A 295 -0.64 11.47 -1.31
C TRP A 295 0.17 10.44 -2.10
N HIS A 296 0.07 9.17 -1.67
CA HIS A 296 0.66 8.08 -2.45
C HIS A 296 0.10 8.07 -3.88
N LEU A 297 -1.20 8.29 -4.02
CA LEU A 297 -1.91 8.41 -5.28
C LEU A 297 -2.70 9.71 -5.30
N PHE A 298 -2.75 10.35 -6.47
CA PHE A 298 -3.76 11.36 -6.77
C PHE A 298 -4.84 10.72 -7.65
N ILE A 299 -5.97 10.43 -7.03
CA ILE A 299 -7.07 9.69 -7.64
C ILE A 299 -8.19 10.65 -8.01
N VAL A 300 -8.72 10.45 -9.21
CA VAL A 300 -9.94 11.08 -9.69
C VAL A 300 -10.94 10.03 -10.14
N ARG A 301 -12.19 10.37 -10.13
CA ARG A 301 -13.28 9.59 -10.71
C ARG A 301 -13.87 10.38 -11.86
N LEU A 302 -14.10 9.73 -12.98
CA LEU A 302 -14.77 10.34 -14.13
C LEU A 302 -16.29 10.32 -13.91
N ASP A 303 -16.92 11.48 -13.97
CA ASP A 303 -18.38 11.55 -14.15
C ASP A 303 -18.69 11.17 -15.61
N THR A 304 -19.00 9.90 -15.83
CA THR A 304 -19.19 9.33 -17.17
C THR A 304 -20.36 9.94 -17.91
N ASP A 305 -21.38 10.40 -17.19
CA ASP A 305 -22.57 11.01 -17.79
C ASP A 305 -22.25 12.41 -18.32
N LYS A 306 -21.54 13.21 -17.54
CA LYS A 306 -21.07 14.54 -17.98
C LYS A 306 -19.98 14.44 -19.05
N ALA A 307 -19.06 13.50 -18.91
CA ALA A 307 -17.95 13.33 -19.84
C ALA A 307 -18.38 12.73 -21.20
N GLY A 308 -19.52 12.03 -21.28
CA GLY A 308 -19.96 11.34 -22.47
C GLY A 308 -19.05 10.19 -22.91
N MET A 309 -18.18 9.70 -22.00
CA MET A 309 -17.26 8.61 -22.26
C MET A 309 -17.01 7.79 -20.99
N ASP A 310 -16.54 6.56 -21.15
CA ASP A 310 -16.11 5.73 -20.03
C ASP A 310 -14.68 6.04 -19.60
N ARG A 311 -14.29 5.49 -18.42
CA ARG A 311 -12.95 5.64 -17.85
C ARG A 311 -11.85 5.11 -18.77
N ASP A 312 -12.07 3.99 -19.48
CA ASP A 312 -11.05 3.36 -20.31
C ASP A 312 -10.74 4.22 -21.54
N ALA A 313 -11.78 4.82 -22.17
CA ALA A 313 -11.63 5.80 -23.24
C ALA A 313 -10.91 7.09 -22.74
N PHE A 314 -11.26 7.57 -21.54
CA PHE A 314 -10.57 8.70 -20.92
C PHE A 314 -9.07 8.42 -20.70
N MET A 315 -8.71 7.28 -20.13
CA MET A 315 -7.31 6.87 -19.92
C MET A 315 -6.56 6.71 -21.25
N ALA A 316 -7.20 6.12 -22.27
CA ALA A 316 -6.63 6.01 -23.62
C ALA A 316 -6.36 7.40 -24.23
N GLY A 317 -7.30 8.34 -24.12
CA GLY A 317 -7.15 9.72 -24.58
C GLY A 317 -6.00 10.47 -23.88
N LEU A 318 -5.77 10.24 -22.59
CA LEU A 318 -4.63 10.79 -21.86
C LEU A 318 -3.29 10.17 -22.36
N LYS A 319 -3.27 8.86 -22.60
CA LYS A 319 -2.09 8.17 -23.14
C LYS A 319 -1.70 8.70 -24.52
N GLU A 320 -2.67 8.99 -25.39
CA GLU A 320 -2.43 9.62 -26.71
C GLU A 320 -1.77 11.02 -26.58
N ARG A 321 -1.89 11.66 -25.41
CA ARG A 321 -1.28 12.94 -25.07
C ARG A 321 0.01 12.81 -24.26
N ASN A 322 0.59 11.62 -24.26
CA ASN A 322 1.80 11.28 -23.50
C ASN A 322 1.66 11.43 -21.98
N ILE A 323 0.45 11.22 -21.44
CA ILE A 323 0.18 11.19 -19.99
C ILE A 323 -0.10 9.74 -19.56
N GLY A 324 0.79 9.20 -18.72
CA GLY A 324 0.61 7.89 -18.09
C GLY A 324 -0.40 7.96 -16.95
N THR A 325 -1.26 6.96 -16.84
CA THR A 325 -2.26 6.85 -15.78
C THR A 325 -2.22 5.47 -15.15
N GLY A 326 -2.80 5.33 -13.94
CA GLY A 326 -2.91 4.07 -13.23
C GLY A 326 -4.37 3.72 -12.89
N LEU A 327 -4.61 2.45 -12.59
CA LEU A 327 -5.90 1.95 -12.12
C LEU A 327 -5.78 1.38 -10.72
N HIS A 328 -6.21 2.12 -9.69
CA HIS A 328 -6.16 1.73 -8.28
C HIS A 328 -7.54 1.94 -7.60
N PHE A 329 -8.45 0.93 -7.59
CA PHE A 329 -8.26 -0.38 -8.17
C PHE A 329 -9.53 -0.84 -8.89
N ARG A 330 -9.43 -1.89 -9.68
CA ARG A 330 -10.61 -2.65 -10.08
C ARG A 330 -11.09 -3.45 -8.86
N ALA A 331 -12.38 -3.39 -8.56
CA ALA A 331 -12.99 -4.12 -7.44
C ALA A 331 -12.62 -5.60 -7.46
N VAL A 332 -12.06 -6.10 -6.35
CA VAL A 332 -11.53 -7.48 -6.31
C VAL A 332 -12.64 -8.51 -6.47
N HIS A 333 -13.82 -8.32 -5.84
CA HIS A 333 -14.95 -9.24 -5.96
C HIS A 333 -15.49 -9.36 -7.40
N LEU A 334 -15.20 -8.37 -8.28
CA LEU A 334 -15.54 -8.42 -9.71
C LEU A 334 -14.45 -9.04 -10.59
N GLN A 335 -13.32 -9.47 -10.04
CA GLN A 335 -12.31 -10.20 -10.80
C GLN A 335 -12.81 -11.62 -11.14
N LYS A 336 -12.34 -12.18 -12.26
CA LYS A 336 -12.83 -13.45 -12.80
C LYS A 336 -12.89 -14.58 -11.77
N TYR A 337 -11.78 -14.81 -11.05
CA TYR A 337 -11.69 -15.88 -10.07
C TYR A 337 -12.79 -15.77 -8.98
N TYR A 338 -12.96 -14.58 -8.40
CA TYR A 338 -13.92 -14.37 -7.31
C TYR A 338 -15.36 -14.49 -7.78
N ARG A 339 -15.67 -14.04 -8.99
CA ARG A 339 -17.01 -14.23 -9.59
C ARG A 339 -17.31 -15.71 -9.85
N GLU A 340 -16.38 -16.42 -10.49
CA GLU A 340 -16.63 -17.80 -10.96
C GLU A 340 -16.48 -18.86 -9.87
N LYS A 341 -15.55 -18.67 -8.92
CA LYS A 341 -15.24 -19.66 -7.88
C LYS A 341 -15.87 -19.37 -6.52
N MET A 342 -16.18 -18.11 -6.24
CA MET A 342 -16.73 -17.69 -4.94
C MET A 342 -18.14 -17.10 -5.05
N GLY A 343 -18.77 -17.13 -6.24
CA GLY A 343 -20.12 -16.65 -6.45
C GLY A 343 -20.31 -15.13 -6.27
N MET A 344 -19.23 -14.38 -6.30
CA MET A 344 -19.29 -12.91 -6.18
C MET A 344 -19.92 -12.31 -7.42
N LYS A 345 -20.70 -11.25 -7.26
CA LYS A 345 -21.42 -10.61 -8.37
C LYS A 345 -21.59 -9.13 -8.18
N ARG A 346 -21.89 -8.44 -9.27
CA ARG A 346 -22.25 -7.02 -9.25
C ARG A 346 -23.53 -6.81 -8.44
N GLY A 347 -23.61 -5.65 -7.77
CA GLY A 347 -24.69 -5.26 -6.86
C GLY A 347 -24.42 -5.57 -5.39
N MET A 348 -23.32 -6.25 -5.04
CA MET A 348 -22.97 -6.56 -3.65
C MET A 348 -22.35 -5.38 -2.90
N LEU A 349 -21.59 -4.52 -3.59
CA LEU A 349 -20.81 -3.41 -3.02
C LEU A 349 -20.97 -2.16 -3.90
N PRO A 350 -22.10 -1.45 -3.80
CA PRO A 350 -22.47 -0.38 -4.74
C PRO A 350 -21.45 0.76 -4.85
N SER A 351 -20.89 1.22 -3.72
CA SER A 351 -19.88 2.30 -3.72
C SER A 351 -18.57 1.86 -4.35
N THR A 352 -18.08 0.66 -3.98
CA THR A 352 -16.90 0.05 -4.58
C THR A 352 -17.04 -0.12 -6.09
N GLU A 353 -18.18 -0.63 -6.54
CA GLU A 353 -18.45 -0.90 -7.95
C GLU A 353 -18.54 0.39 -8.77
N TRP A 354 -19.26 1.39 -8.26
CA TRP A 354 -19.37 2.69 -8.91
C TRP A 354 -17.99 3.34 -9.09
N ASN A 355 -17.16 3.30 -8.06
CA ASN A 355 -15.80 3.83 -8.12
C ASN A 355 -14.91 3.00 -9.05
N SER A 356 -14.98 1.67 -8.98
CA SER A 356 -14.20 0.76 -9.82
C SER A 356 -14.38 1.01 -11.33
N ASP A 357 -15.58 1.43 -11.73
CA ASP A 357 -15.89 1.75 -13.13
C ASP A 357 -15.38 3.14 -13.55
N ARG A 358 -15.06 4.04 -12.62
CA ARG A 358 -14.77 5.46 -12.85
C ARG A 358 -13.37 5.92 -12.45
N ILE A 359 -12.70 5.16 -11.61
CA ILE A 359 -11.44 5.54 -10.96
C ILE A 359 -10.26 5.61 -11.94
N CYS A 360 -9.47 6.67 -11.85
CA CYS A 360 -8.21 6.86 -12.57
C CYS A 360 -7.20 7.53 -11.63
N SER A 361 -5.97 7.01 -11.59
CA SER A 361 -4.87 7.66 -10.87
C SER A 361 -4.05 8.49 -11.84
N LEU A 362 -3.96 9.78 -11.59
CA LEU A 362 -3.14 10.73 -12.35
C LEU A 362 -1.66 10.64 -11.93
N PRO A 363 -0.72 11.10 -12.77
CA PRO A 363 0.69 11.15 -12.41
C PRO A 363 0.92 11.90 -11.10
N LEU A 364 1.66 11.27 -10.16
CA LEU A 364 2.08 11.93 -8.93
C LEU A 364 3.33 11.26 -8.37
N PHE A 365 4.49 11.93 -8.46
CA PHE A 365 5.75 11.48 -7.87
C PHE A 365 6.64 12.68 -7.51
N PRO A 366 7.65 12.52 -6.61
CA PRO A 366 8.38 13.64 -6.03
C PRO A 366 9.13 14.55 -7.03
N ASP A 367 9.57 13.99 -8.17
CA ASP A 367 10.36 14.72 -9.17
C ASP A 367 9.50 15.45 -10.22
N MET A 368 8.16 15.40 -10.09
CA MET A 368 7.27 16.21 -10.93
C MET A 368 7.38 17.69 -10.60
N THR A 369 7.13 18.50 -11.62
CA THR A 369 7.06 19.97 -11.54
C THR A 369 5.62 20.47 -11.56
N ALA A 370 5.43 21.76 -11.24
CA ALA A 370 4.14 22.42 -11.41
C ALA A 370 3.68 22.47 -12.89
N ASP A 371 4.63 22.50 -13.83
CA ASP A 371 4.32 22.49 -15.26
C ASP A 371 3.85 21.10 -15.71
N ASP A 372 4.39 20.02 -15.16
CA ASP A 372 3.84 18.66 -15.40
C ASP A 372 2.36 18.56 -15.00
N VAL A 373 1.99 19.13 -13.85
CA VAL A 373 0.57 19.20 -13.42
C VAL A 373 -0.27 20.01 -14.39
N LYS A 374 0.24 21.15 -14.90
CA LYS A 374 -0.48 21.96 -15.91
C LYS A 374 -0.69 21.16 -17.20
N ASP A 375 0.32 20.42 -17.65
CA ASP A 375 0.24 19.59 -18.85
C ASP A 375 -0.83 18.49 -18.70
N VAL A 376 -0.86 17.81 -17.53
CA VAL A 376 -1.89 16.80 -17.24
C VAL A 376 -3.28 17.39 -17.25
N VAL A 377 -3.49 18.55 -16.59
CA VAL A 377 -4.81 19.22 -16.57
C VAL A 377 -5.20 19.72 -17.96
N ALA A 378 -4.27 20.23 -18.75
CA ALA A 378 -4.51 20.63 -20.13
C ALA A 378 -4.92 19.42 -21.00
N ALA A 379 -4.24 18.28 -20.83
CA ALA A 379 -4.57 17.04 -21.52
C ALA A 379 -5.97 16.52 -21.13
N ILE A 380 -6.34 16.58 -19.83
CA ILE A 380 -7.69 16.23 -19.36
C ILE A 380 -8.75 17.09 -20.06
N LYS A 381 -8.58 18.41 -20.04
CA LYS A 381 -9.51 19.34 -20.69
C LYS A 381 -9.62 19.12 -22.20
N ASP A 382 -8.54 18.74 -22.87
CA ASP A 382 -8.53 18.46 -24.31
C ASP A 382 -9.20 17.12 -24.64
N VAL A 383 -9.05 16.09 -23.79
CA VAL A 383 -9.77 14.81 -23.92
C VAL A 383 -11.26 15.00 -23.78
N LEU A 384 -11.72 15.78 -22.77
CA LEU A 384 -13.13 16.01 -22.48
C LEU A 384 -13.84 16.90 -23.52
N LYS A 385 -13.11 17.75 -24.26
CA LYS A 385 -13.68 18.63 -25.30
C LYS A 385 -13.86 17.97 -26.67
N LYS A 386 -13.33 16.76 -26.87
CA LYS A 386 -13.36 16.06 -28.16
C LYS A 386 -14.60 15.24 -28.44
N ASN A 387 -15.64 15.37 -27.61
CA ASN A 387 -16.94 14.69 -27.82
C ASN A 387 -18.03 15.66 -28.28
#